data_54c6b05369cef472f5b171d498e57a1d
#
_entry.id   54c6b05369cef472f5b171d498e57a1d
#
_cell.length_a   1.000
_cell.length_b   1.000
_cell.length_c   1.000
_cell.angle_alpha   90.00
_cell.angle_beta   90.00
_cell.angle_gamma   90.00
#
_symmetry.space_group_name_H-M   'P 1'
#
loop_
_entity.id
_entity.type
_entity.pdbx_description
1 polymer ?
#
loop_
_entity_poly.entity_id
_entity_poly.type
_entity_poly.pdbx_seq_one_letter_code
_entity_poly.pdbx_strand_id
1 'polypeptide(L)'
;PGIGKKTRELLGLFNIRTVSELYKIEKKELVKKFGINRGEYLYNVIRGQQFSEIDNNRKRQSYAHEVTFNQSMNDIFALEEELREQAEKLSYRLKEYGEFGKTVTLKIRYANFLTYTRAKTLKNPTNKTEEILNAAMENFRNLKKKDEVRLIGIQVSSITKSNIVQLTFNDMEKYD
;
A
#
# COMPACT_ATOMS: atom_id res chain seq x y z
N PRO A 1 11.74 19.57 1.36
CA PRO A 1 11.08 18.25 1.46
C PRO A 1 9.67 18.29 0.86
N GLY A 2 9.14 17.16 0.31
CA GLY A 2 7.77 17.07 -0.18
C GLY A 2 7.43 17.73 -1.52
N ILE A 3 8.31 18.54 -2.11
CA ILE A 3 8.13 19.14 -3.43
C ILE A 3 9.05 18.43 -4.43
N GLY A 4 8.64 17.23 -4.84
CA GLY A 4 9.33 16.44 -5.87
C GLY A 4 8.88 16.80 -7.28
N LYS A 5 9.35 15.99 -8.28
CA LYS A 5 9.08 16.20 -9.72
C LYS A 5 7.59 16.40 -10.02
N LYS A 6 6.72 15.50 -9.55
CA LYS A 6 5.27 15.57 -9.80
C LYS A 6 4.61 16.82 -9.19
N THR A 7 5.03 17.22 -7.98
CA THR A 7 4.51 18.45 -7.36
C THR A 7 4.95 19.69 -8.13
N ARG A 8 6.20 19.71 -8.61
CA ARG A 8 6.73 20.79 -9.45
C ARG A 8 6.00 20.90 -10.79
N GLU A 9 5.72 19.78 -11.45
CA GLU A 9 4.92 19.72 -12.67
C GLU A 9 3.50 20.27 -12.43
N LEU A 10 2.88 19.87 -11.33
CA LEU A 10 1.55 20.37 -10.95
C LEU A 10 1.54 21.87 -10.66
N LEU A 11 2.55 22.40 -9.96
CA LEU A 11 2.70 23.83 -9.72
C LEU A 11 2.91 24.60 -11.04
N GLY A 12 3.65 24.00 -11.99
CA GLY A 12 3.88 24.55 -13.32
C GLY A 12 2.59 24.76 -14.13
N LEU A 13 1.58 23.91 -13.95
CA LEU A 13 0.24 24.10 -14.58
C LEU A 13 -0.45 25.39 -14.14
N PHE A 14 -0.07 25.92 -12.98
CA PHE A 14 -0.57 27.20 -12.44
C PHE A 14 0.44 28.34 -12.59
N ASN A 15 1.46 28.16 -13.46
CA ASN A 15 2.55 29.12 -13.68
C ASN A 15 3.38 29.43 -12.42
N ILE A 16 3.42 28.52 -11.44
CA ILE A 16 4.22 28.63 -10.23
C ILE A 16 5.51 27.86 -10.45
N ARG A 17 6.65 28.51 -10.64
CA ARG A 17 7.96 27.92 -10.94
C ARG A 17 9.00 28.14 -9.87
N THR A 18 8.82 29.16 -9.05
CA THR A 18 9.74 29.56 -8.00
C THR A 18 9.09 29.58 -6.62
N VAL A 19 9.92 29.46 -5.57
CA VAL A 19 9.45 29.60 -4.17
C VAL A 19 8.87 30.98 -3.92
N SER A 20 9.45 32.02 -4.53
CA SER A 20 8.98 33.40 -4.39
C SER A 20 7.57 33.60 -4.96
N GLU A 21 7.28 32.98 -6.12
CA GLU A 21 5.93 33.01 -6.70
C GLU A 21 4.93 32.29 -5.80
N LEU A 22 5.31 31.09 -5.31
CA LEU A 22 4.46 30.30 -4.42
C LEU A 22 4.20 31.03 -3.08
N TYR A 23 5.22 31.76 -2.56
CA TYR A 23 5.11 32.52 -1.31
C TYR A 23 4.08 33.65 -1.37
N LYS A 24 3.89 34.27 -2.55
CA LYS A 24 2.95 35.35 -2.78
C LYS A 24 1.49 34.91 -2.78
N ILE A 25 1.24 33.59 -2.89
CA ILE A 25 -0.12 33.05 -3.01
C ILE A 25 -0.71 32.85 -1.60
N GLU A 26 -1.94 33.28 -1.41
CA GLU A 26 -2.66 33.11 -0.16
C GLU A 26 -3.01 31.63 0.11
N LYS A 27 -3.10 31.27 1.40
CA LYS A 27 -3.45 29.93 1.85
C LYS A 27 -4.76 29.44 1.23
N LYS A 28 -5.79 30.29 1.21
CA LYS A 28 -7.12 29.96 0.66
C LYS A 28 -7.04 29.59 -0.82
N GLU A 29 -6.21 30.29 -1.57
CA GLU A 29 -6.03 30.04 -2.99
C GLU A 29 -5.27 28.72 -3.25
N LEU A 30 -4.23 28.44 -2.47
CA LEU A 30 -3.51 27.16 -2.54
C LEU A 30 -4.42 25.98 -2.17
N VAL A 31 -5.26 26.13 -1.15
CA VAL A 31 -6.24 25.10 -0.77
C VAL A 31 -7.26 24.88 -1.88
N LYS A 32 -7.74 25.94 -2.51
CA LYS A 32 -8.70 25.86 -3.65
C LYS A 32 -8.10 25.13 -4.84
N LYS A 33 -6.81 25.37 -5.17
CA LYS A 33 -6.12 24.78 -6.33
C LYS A 33 -5.63 23.34 -6.08
N PHE A 34 -5.16 23.03 -4.87
CA PHE A 34 -4.44 21.79 -4.58
C PHE A 34 -5.12 20.88 -3.55
N GLY A 35 -6.28 21.29 -3.02
CA GLY A 35 -6.97 20.62 -1.92
C GLY A 35 -6.40 20.99 -0.55
N ILE A 36 -7.14 20.69 0.52
CA ILE A 36 -6.84 21.13 1.89
C ILE A 36 -5.43 20.69 2.30
N ASN A 37 -5.15 19.39 2.30
CA ASN A 37 -3.89 18.85 2.81
C ASN A 37 -2.66 19.39 2.06
N ARG A 38 -2.71 19.41 0.72
CA ARG A 38 -1.57 19.84 -0.08
C ARG A 38 -1.44 21.36 -0.10
N GLY A 39 -2.55 22.10 -0.15
CA GLY A 39 -2.54 23.56 -0.12
C GLY A 39 -1.99 24.12 1.19
N GLU A 40 -2.41 23.57 2.31
CA GLU A 40 -1.88 23.93 3.63
C GLU A 40 -0.41 23.53 3.77
N TYR A 41 -0.05 22.33 3.32
CA TYR A 41 1.35 21.89 3.33
C TYR A 41 2.25 22.86 2.54
N LEU A 42 1.88 23.19 1.29
CA LEU A 42 2.64 24.12 0.45
C LEU A 42 2.78 25.49 1.10
N TYR A 43 1.71 26.03 1.66
CA TYR A 43 1.72 27.32 2.34
C TYR A 43 2.67 27.35 3.54
N ASN A 44 2.62 26.30 4.38
CA ASN A 44 3.39 26.23 5.61
C ASN A 44 4.88 25.92 5.33
N VAL A 45 5.19 24.98 4.43
CA VAL A 45 6.57 24.55 4.18
C VAL A 45 7.45 25.67 3.65
N ILE A 46 6.93 26.52 2.75
CA ILE A 46 7.70 27.65 2.19
C ILE A 46 7.88 28.79 3.18
N ARG A 47 7.13 28.82 4.27
CA ARG A 47 7.23 29.80 5.36
C ARG A 47 7.99 29.26 6.56
N GLY A 48 8.53 28.04 6.46
CA GLY A 48 9.24 27.38 7.58
C GLY A 48 8.33 27.04 8.77
N GLN A 49 7.02 27.02 8.56
CA GLN A 49 6.01 26.80 9.61
C GLN A 49 5.57 25.34 9.70
N GLN A 50 6.31 24.42 9.10
CA GLN A 50 5.97 22.99 9.17
C GLN A 50 6.55 22.37 10.44
N PHE A 51 5.69 22.20 11.43
CA PHE A 51 6.00 21.43 12.63
C PHE A 51 5.36 20.05 12.47
N SER A 52 6.19 19.02 12.26
CA SER A 52 5.73 17.63 12.32
C SER A 52 5.94 17.15 13.75
N GLU A 53 4.88 17.02 14.51
CA GLU A 53 4.94 16.30 15.78
C GLU A 53 5.15 14.82 15.51
N ILE A 54 5.95 14.17 16.36
CA ILE A 54 6.15 12.72 16.29
C ILE A 54 4.92 12.08 16.92
N ASP A 55 4.07 11.46 16.08
CA ASP A 55 2.92 10.70 16.54
C ASP A 55 3.33 9.25 16.85
N ASN A 56 3.55 8.98 18.12
CA ASN A 56 3.88 7.63 18.61
C ASN A 56 2.67 6.70 18.71
N ASN A 57 1.45 7.23 18.56
CA ASN A 57 0.20 6.46 18.68
C ASN A 57 -0.34 5.97 17.34
N ARG A 58 0.41 6.17 16.26
CA ARG A 58 -0.04 5.78 14.92
C ARG A 58 -0.20 4.26 14.82
N LYS A 59 -1.43 3.81 14.67
CA LYS A 59 -1.74 2.40 14.44
C LYS A 59 -1.23 1.96 13.07
N ARG A 60 -0.63 0.78 13.03
CA ARG A 60 -0.16 0.18 11.78
C ARG A 60 -1.35 -0.16 10.88
N GLN A 61 -1.26 0.23 9.60
CA GLN A 61 -2.34 0.05 8.63
C GLN A 61 -2.15 -1.20 7.77
N SER A 62 -0.91 -1.67 7.62
CA SER A 62 -0.56 -2.82 6.80
C SER A 62 0.78 -3.42 7.19
N TYR A 63 0.99 -4.67 6.82
CA TYR A 63 2.25 -5.37 6.80
C TYR A 63 2.59 -5.72 5.36
N ALA A 64 3.82 -5.47 4.93
CA ALA A 64 4.27 -5.81 3.60
C ALA A 64 5.66 -6.42 3.63
N HIS A 65 5.89 -7.34 2.72
CA HIS A 65 7.20 -7.87 2.38
C HIS A 65 7.33 -7.90 0.87
N GLU A 66 8.45 -7.39 0.34
CA GLU A 66 8.73 -7.44 -1.10
C GLU A 66 10.21 -7.69 -1.33
N VAL A 67 10.52 -8.42 -2.38
CA VAL A 67 11.88 -8.74 -2.80
C VAL A 67 12.10 -8.24 -4.22
N THR A 68 13.22 -7.56 -4.42
CA THR A 68 13.73 -7.20 -5.74
C THR A 68 14.84 -8.17 -6.11
N PHE A 69 14.66 -8.90 -7.20
CA PHE A 69 15.65 -9.86 -7.67
C PHE A 69 16.86 -9.15 -8.30
N ASN A 70 18.06 -9.70 -8.11
CA ASN A 70 19.27 -9.18 -8.75
C ASN A 70 19.20 -9.28 -10.28
N GLN A 71 18.64 -10.40 -10.76
CA GLN A 71 18.27 -10.60 -12.17
C GLN A 71 16.78 -10.89 -12.26
N SER A 72 16.11 -10.30 -13.25
CA SER A 72 14.70 -10.58 -13.48
C SER A 72 14.52 -12.04 -13.89
N MET A 73 13.43 -12.68 -13.45
CA MET A 73 13.18 -14.09 -13.69
C MET A 73 11.73 -14.34 -14.13
N ASN A 74 11.52 -15.45 -14.81
CA ASN A 74 10.20 -15.95 -15.20
C ASN A 74 9.93 -17.38 -14.70
N ASP A 75 10.80 -17.90 -13.83
CA ASP A 75 10.62 -19.18 -13.19
C ASP A 75 9.44 -19.12 -12.20
N ILE A 76 8.35 -19.77 -12.59
CA ILE A 76 7.11 -19.75 -11.83
C ILE A 76 7.29 -20.44 -10.47
N PHE A 77 8.05 -21.54 -10.41
CA PHE A 77 8.27 -22.27 -9.17
C PHE A 77 9.08 -21.43 -8.16
N ALA A 78 10.13 -20.75 -8.64
CA ALA A 78 10.92 -19.84 -7.80
C ALA A 78 10.08 -18.64 -7.30
N LEU A 79 9.20 -18.11 -8.13
CA LEU A 79 8.30 -17.02 -7.75
C LEU A 79 7.23 -17.47 -6.73
N GLU A 80 6.68 -18.68 -6.89
CA GLU A 80 5.73 -19.27 -5.95
C GLU A 80 6.38 -19.56 -4.59
N GLU A 81 7.63 -20.04 -4.58
CA GLU A 81 8.38 -20.27 -3.33
C GLU A 81 8.69 -18.95 -2.60
N GLU A 82 9.07 -17.90 -3.35
CA GLU A 82 9.26 -16.56 -2.76
C GLU A 82 7.96 -16.04 -2.13
N LEU A 83 6.81 -16.25 -2.79
CA LEU A 83 5.51 -15.87 -2.22
C LEU A 83 5.20 -16.66 -0.93
N ARG A 84 5.60 -17.94 -0.85
CA ARG A 84 5.45 -18.77 0.35
C ARG A 84 6.25 -18.18 1.51
N GLU A 85 7.53 -17.90 1.29
CA GLU A 85 8.39 -17.29 2.32
C GLU A 85 7.84 -15.94 2.80
N GLN A 86 7.34 -15.11 1.89
CA GLN A 86 6.76 -13.82 2.24
C GLN A 86 5.48 -13.99 3.08
N ALA A 87 4.62 -14.94 2.72
CA ALA A 87 3.41 -15.23 3.47
C ALA A 87 3.73 -15.73 4.90
N GLU A 88 4.76 -16.54 5.05
CA GLU A 88 5.24 -17.00 6.36
C GLU A 88 5.74 -15.84 7.23
N LYS A 89 6.59 -14.97 6.66
CA LYS A 89 7.12 -13.79 7.36
C LYS A 89 6.00 -12.83 7.78
N LEU A 90 4.98 -12.64 6.93
CA LEU A 90 3.83 -11.80 7.25
C LEU A 90 2.92 -12.43 8.32
N SER A 91 2.64 -13.72 8.20
CA SER A 91 1.89 -14.49 9.21
C SER A 91 2.56 -14.42 10.58
N TYR A 92 3.89 -14.64 10.63
CA TYR A 92 4.65 -14.53 11.86
C TYR A 92 4.49 -13.16 12.52
N ARG A 93 4.66 -12.07 11.74
CA ARG A 93 4.50 -10.69 12.25
C ARG A 93 3.08 -10.41 12.75
N LEU A 94 2.07 -10.83 12.01
CA LEU A 94 0.68 -10.66 12.43
C LEU A 94 0.39 -11.36 13.76
N LYS A 95 0.90 -12.59 13.93
CA LYS A 95 0.77 -13.37 15.17
C LYS A 95 1.52 -12.72 16.34
N GLU A 96 2.75 -12.26 16.10
CA GLU A 96 3.59 -11.58 17.09
C GLU A 96 2.88 -10.36 17.72
N TYR A 97 2.13 -9.58 16.90
CA TYR A 97 1.39 -8.42 17.39
C TYR A 97 -0.08 -8.72 17.76
N GLY A 98 -0.51 -9.99 17.69
CA GLY A 98 -1.91 -10.39 17.95
C GLY A 98 -2.89 -9.74 16.96
N GLU A 99 -2.46 -9.54 15.72
CA GLU A 99 -3.22 -8.84 14.69
C GLU A 99 -3.65 -9.80 13.56
N PHE A 100 -4.70 -9.40 12.85
CA PHE A 100 -5.27 -10.11 11.72
C PHE A 100 -5.46 -9.13 10.57
N GLY A 101 -5.30 -9.59 9.34
CA GLY A 101 -5.54 -8.77 8.16
C GLY A 101 -6.60 -9.36 7.24
N LYS A 102 -7.35 -8.51 6.56
CA LYS A 102 -8.47 -8.94 5.72
C LYS A 102 -8.19 -8.84 4.23
N THR A 103 -7.30 -7.94 3.81
CA THR A 103 -7.02 -7.71 2.40
C THR A 103 -5.58 -8.10 2.08
N VAL A 104 -5.41 -9.04 1.16
CA VAL A 104 -4.11 -9.49 0.65
C VAL A 104 -3.89 -8.89 -0.72
N THR A 105 -2.82 -8.11 -0.87
CA THR A 105 -2.44 -7.47 -2.13
C THR A 105 -1.13 -8.04 -2.63
N LEU A 106 -1.13 -8.56 -3.84
CA LEU A 106 0.06 -8.92 -4.59
C LEU A 106 0.56 -7.70 -5.35
N LYS A 107 1.87 -7.44 -5.31
CA LYS A 107 2.57 -6.44 -6.11
C LYS A 107 3.61 -7.14 -6.97
N ILE A 108 3.59 -6.89 -8.27
CA ILE A 108 4.60 -7.37 -9.21
C ILE A 108 5.13 -6.19 -10.02
N ARG A 109 6.45 -6.14 -10.16
CA ARG A 109 7.12 -5.25 -11.09
C ARG A 109 7.92 -6.08 -12.09
N TYR A 110 7.70 -5.85 -13.35
CA TYR A 110 8.42 -6.51 -14.44
C TYR A 110 9.75 -5.83 -14.77
N ALA A 111 10.58 -6.48 -15.59
CA ALA A 111 11.88 -5.97 -16.03
C ALA A 111 11.79 -4.59 -16.70
N ASN A 112 10.70 -4.30 -17.39
CA ASN A 112 10.41 -2.98 -17.99
C ASN A 112 9.91 -1.93 -17.00
N PHE A 113 10.01 -2.19 -15.69
CA PHE A 113 9.55 -1.36 -14.57
C PHE A 113 8.04 -1.09 -14.48
N LEU A 114 7.22 -1.71 -15.34
CA LEU A 114 5.76 -1.67 -15.16
C LEU A 114 5.39 -2.44 -13.90
N THR A 115 4.58 -1.80 -13.06
CA THR A 115 4.14 -2.37 -11.78
C THR A 115 2.64 -2.63 -11.83
N TYR A 116 2.26 -3.83 -11.40
CA TYR A 116 0.88 -4.24 -11.23
C TYR A 116 0.61 -4.63 -9.79
N THR A 117 -0.59 -4.30 -9.33
CA THR A 117 -1.11 -4.73 -8.03
C THR A 117 -2.45 -5.42 -8.22
N ARG A 118 -2.68 -6.48 -7.44
CA ARG A 118 -3.96 -7.17 -7.37
C ARG A 118 -4.30 -7.44 -5.92
N ALA A 119 -5.49 -7.07 -5.50
CA ALA A 119 -5.95 -7.23 -4.13
C ALA A 119 -7.12 -8.22 -4.07
N LYS A 120 -7.09 -9.08 -3.06
CA LYS A 120 -8.20 -9.96 -2.68
C LYS A 120 -8.56 -9.68 -1.24
N THR A 121 -9.83 -9.34 -1.00
CA THR A 121 -10.39 -9.21 0.35
C THR A 121 -10.98 -10.54 0.76
N LEU A 122 -10.49 -11.09 1.87
CA LEU A 122 -10.97 -12.35 2.43
C LEU A 122 -12.32 -12.16 3.12
N LYS A 123 -13.09 -13.24 3.27
CA LYS A 123 -14.35 -13.20 4.02
C LYS A 123 -14.08 -12.80 5.48
N ASN A 124 -13.06 -13.39 6.09
CA ASN A 124 -12.68 -13.19 7.48
C ASN A 124 -11.25 -12.66 7.57
N PRO A 125 -10.92 -11.83 8.58
CA PRO A 125 -9.55 -11.47 8.89
C PRO A 125 -8.74 -12.71 9.27
N THR A 126 -7.47 -12.77 8.84
CA THR A 126 -6.59 -13.91 9.09
C THR A 126 -5.17 -13.48 9.46
N ASN A 127 -4.47 -14.36 10.16
CA ASN A 127 -3.02 -14.34 10.35
C ASN A 127 -2.37 -15.69 10.01
N LYS A 128 -3.12 -16.57 9.30
CA LYS A 128 -2.62 -17.88 8.90
C LYS A 128 -1.86 -17.78 7.58
N THR A 129 -0.70 -18.41 7.53
CA THR A 129 0.18 -18.45 6.34
C THR A 129 -0.57 -18.93 5.10
N GLU A 130 -1.30 -20.05 5.22
CA GLU A 130 -1.97 -20.69 4.09
C GLU A 130 -3.05 -19.79 3.46
N GLU A 131 -3.83 -19.08 4.29
CA GLU A 131 -4.89 -18.19 3.79
C GLU A 131 -4.29 -16.96 3.08
N ILE A 132 -3.18 -16.41 3.61
CA ILE A 132 -2.43 -15.32 2.98
C ILE A 132 -1.82 -15.80 1.67
N LEU A 133 -1.15 -16.96 1.67
CA LEU A 133 -0.52 -17.54 0.50
C LEU A 133 -1.54 -17.84 -0.60
N ASN A 134 -2.64 -18.51 -0.26
CA ASN A 134 -3.68 -18.85 -1.23
C ASN A 134 -4.26 -17.61 -1.92
N ALA A 135 -4.48 -16.54 -1.17
CA ALA A 135 -4.96 -15.28 -1.73
C ALA A 135 -3.92 -14.62 -2.65
N ALA A 136 -2.64 -14.66 -2.28
CA ALA A 136 -1.55 -14.14 -3.10
C ALA A 136 -1.36 -14.96 -4.38
N MET A 137 -1.42 -16.30 -4.29
CA MET A 137 -1.30 -17.22 -5.42
C MET A 137 -2.46 -17.06 -6.42
N GLU A 138 -3.69 -16.89 -5.93
CA GLU A 138 -4.83 -16.63 -6.79
C GLU A 138 -4.65 -15.30 -7.56
N ASN A 139 -4.19 -14.24 -6.87
CA ASN A 139 -3.85 -12.99 -7.50
C ASN A 139 -2.73 -13.14 -8.53
N PHE A 140 -1.73 -13.98 -8.25
CA PHE A 140 -0.60 -14.26 -9.14
C PHE A 140 -1.04 -15.00 -10.42
N ARG A 141 -1.85 -16.07 -10.28
CA ARG A 141 -2.36 -16.84 -11.41
C ARG A 141 -3.30 -16.05 -12.33
N ASN A 142 -4.00 -15.06 -11.77
CA ASN A 142 -4.88 -14.16 -12.51
C ASN A 142 -4.15 -13.05 -13.27
N LEU A 143 -2.83 -12.96 -13.17
CA LEU A 143 -2.04 -12.04 -13.97
C LEU A 143 -1.85 -12.61 -15.39
N LYS A 144 -2.38 -11.89 -16.38
CA LYS A 144 -2.32 -12.32 -17.79
C LYS A 144 -0.92 -12.12 -18.41
N LYS A 145 -0.03 -11.35 -17.79
CA LYS A 145 1.26 -10.97 -18.33
C LYS A 145 2.35 -11.92 -17.84
N LYS A 146 3.15 -12.47 -18.77
CA LYS A 146 4.23 -13.44 -18.53
C LYS A 146 5.62 -12.85 -18.83
N ASP A 147 5.83 -11.59 -18.49
CA ASP A 147 7.16 -10.97 -18.62
C ASP A 147 8.04 -11.37 -17.42
N GLU A 148 9.36 -11.20 -17.57
CA GLU A 148 10.30 -11.40 -16.47
C GLU A 148 9.99 -10.49 -15.28
N VAL A 149 9.89 -11.08 -14.09
CA VAL A 149 9.59 -10.41 -12.84
C VAL A 149 10.87 -9.89 -12.20
N ARG A 150 10.91 -8.59 -11.96
CA ARG A 150 12.00 -7.91 -11.25
C ARG A 150 11.75 -7.79 -9.75
N LEU A 151 10.49 -7.63 -9.34
CA LEU A 151 10.09 -7.52 -7.94
C LEU A 151 8.76 -8.22 -7.74
N ILE A 152 8.66 -8.95 -6.64
CA ILE A 152 7.40 -9.53 -6.17
C ILE A 152 7.21 -9.22 -4.69
N GLY A 153 5.97 -8.96 -4.27
CA GLY A 153 5.67 -8.65 -2.89
C GLY A 153 4.23 -8.90 -2.50
N ILE A 154 4.05 -9.21 -1.21
CA ILE A 154 2.73 -9.36 -0.58
C ILE A 154 2.55 -8.25 0.45
N GLN A 155 1.35 -7.68 0.47
CA GLN A 155 0.90 -6.78 1.53
C GLN A 155 -0.39 -7.32 2.13
N VAL A 156 -0.47 -7.29 3.46
CA VAL A 156 -1.69 -7.57 4.21
C VAL A 156 -2.16 -6.28 4.86
N SER A 157 -3.39 -5.88 4.60
CA SER A 157 -4.00 -4.64 5.09
C SER A 157 -5.39 -4.88 5.70
N SER A 158 -6.08 -3.80 6.07
CA SER A 158 -7.31 -3.88 6.86
C SER A 158 -7.07 -4.63 8.17
N ILE A 159 -6.08 -4.12 8.93
CA ILE A 159 -5.60 -4.76 10.15
C ILE A 159 -6.61 -4.58 11.30
N THR A 160 -6.87 -5.65 12.03
CA THR A 160 -7.72 -5.69 13.22
C THR A 160 -7.08 -6.55 14.32
N LYS A 161 -7.43 -6.29 15.57
CA LYS A 161 -7.00 -7.11 16.73
C LYS A 161 -7.96 -8.24 17.05
N SER A 162 -9.07 -8.34 16.34
CA SER A 162 -10.05 -9.41 16.53
C SER A 162 -10.31 -10.11 15.20
N ASN A 163 -10.49 -11.42 15.25
CA ASN A 163 -10.98 -12.21 14.14
C ASN A 163 -12.52 -12.37 14.18
N ILE A 164 -13.20 -11.47 14.89
CA ILE A 164 -14.65 -11.50 15.00
C ILE A 164 -15.25 -11.29 13.61
N VAL A 165 -15.98 -12.28 13.18
CA VAL A 165 -16.75 -12.26 11.94
C VAL A 165 -18.07 -11.56 12.26
N GLN A 166 -18.35 -10.47 11.55
CA GLN A 166 -19.70 -9.94 11.53
C GLN A 166 -20.57 -10.91 10.71
N LEU A 167 -21.40 -11.70 11.39
CA LEU A 167 -22.38 -12.55 10.74
C LEU A 167 -23.40 -11.66 10.03
N THR A 168 -23.71 -11.99 8.80
CA THR A 168 -24.86 -11.41 8.10
C THR A 168 -26.12 -12.21 8.43
N PHE A 169 -27.31 -11.63 8.26
CA PHE A 169 -28.58 -12.35 8.48
C PHE A 169 -28.64 -13.68 7.68
N ASN A 170 -28.07 -13.74 6.48
CA ASN A 170 -27.99 -14.98 5.68
C ASN A 170 -27.03 -16.04 6.27
N ASP A 171 -26.10 -15.67 7.14
CA ASP A 171 -25.23 -16.64 7.82
C ASP A 171 -25.92 -17.25 9.05
N MET A 172 -26.97 -16.61 9.60
CA MET A 172 -27.76 -17.12 10.74
C MET A 172 -28.73 -18.20 10.33
N GLU A 173 -29.29 -18.17 9.09
CA GLU A 173 -30.21 -19.20 8.59
C GLU A 173 -29.57 -20.59 8.38
N LYS A 174 -28.25 -20.73 8.53
CA LYS A 174 -27.54 -22.01 8.41
C LYS A 174 -27.35 -22.75 9.73
N TYR A 175 -27.81 -22.17 10.83
CA TYR A 175 -27.66 -22.74 12.18
C TYR A 175 -29.01 -23.12 12.85
N ASP A 176 -30.12 -22.94 12.12
CA ASP A 176 -31.43 -23.57 12.40
C ASP A 176 -31.62 -24.81 11.51
#